data_5fd7e1e389b8411b8f3fb12d1087384c
#
_entry.id   5fd7e1e389b8411b8f3fb12d1087384c
#
_cell.length_a   1.000
_cell.length_b   1.000
_cell.length_c   1.000
_cell.angle_alpha   90.00
_cell.angle_beta   90.00
_cell.angle_gamma   90.00
#
_symmetry.space_group_name_H-M   'P 1'
#
loop_
_entity.id
_entity.type
_entity.pdbx_description
1 polymer ?
#
loop_
_entity_poly.entity_id
_entity_poly.type
_entity_poly.pdbx_seq_one_letter_code
_entity_poly.pdbx_strand_id
1 'polypeptide(L)'
;MLVQNEKGVLPGSERFYSKLSNDTLRMFYYVTSCGHYFCEKGYRIERSGVEQVILMYIEKGNLTVEYDGHHQVAKEGDIILLDCTRYHYYGTPDYSEFYWIFFQGLNSFELCNYLVEKKGPVFRTPNNSKIGVFCRHMLSKFSTNQPLIDSEHSRILHSILCYLMPNTPTSSTEEDLSPARRAVQYIQAHLSEPLQLKDIAQYVDYSPAHLIRLFQKEFHCSPYEYLIAMRMDHAKYLLKTTSLPIKSIALEVGYQTESGFTNAFSERIGIAPRQFRELPLG
;
A
#
# COMPACT_ATOMS: atom_id res chain seq x y z
N MET A 1 -6.85 -10.17 -28.25
CA MET A 1 -6.38 -10.27 -29.67
C MET A 1 -5.01 -10.91 -29.68
N LEU A 2 -4.78 -11.92 -30.51
CA LEU A 2 -3.45 -12.47 -30.74
C LEU A 2 -2.56 -11.43 -31.44
N VAL A 3 -1.32 -11.30 -30.97
CA VAL A 3 -0.33 -10.39 -31.55
C VAL A 3 0.28 -11.07 -32.77
N GLN A 4 0.34 -10.37 -33.89
CA GLN A 4 0.96 -10.86 -35.12
C GLN A 4 2.01 -9.87 -35.63
N ASN A 5 3.14 -10.38 -36.11
CA ASN A 5 4.18 -9.61 -36.82
C ASN A 5 4.91 -8.54 -35.99
N GLU A 6 5.01 -8.68 -34.66
CA GLU A 6 5.95 -7.87 -33.87
C GLU A 6 7.28 -8.59 -33.74
N LYS A 7 8.38 -7.85 -33.99
CA LYS A 7 9.75 -8.41 -33.96
C LYS A 7 10.09 -8.97 -32.58
N GLY A 8 10.43 -10.25 -32.54
CA GLY A 8 10.81 -10.94 -31.28
C GLY A 8 9.63 -11.32 -30.39
N VAL A 9 8.39 -11.09 -30.83
CA VAL A 9 7.19 -11.56 -30.11
C VAL A 9 6.76 -12.90 -30.69
N LEU A 10 6.63 -13.90 -29.84
CA LEU A 10 6.27 -15.26 -30.22
C LEU A 10 4.75 -15.46 -30.35
N PRO A 11 4.32 -16.46 -31.15
CA PRO A 11 2.91 -16.85 -31.25
C PRO A 11 2.31 -17.20 -29.86
N GLY A 12 1.04 -16.89 -29.67
CA GLY A 12 0.36 -17.06 -28.39
C GLY A 12 0.35 -15.81 -27.52
N SER A 13 1.14 -14.79 -27.89
CA SER A 13 1.08 -13.49 -27.20
C SER A 13 -0.24 -12.78 -27.46
N GLU A 14 -0.77 -12.16 -26.41
CA GLU A 14 -2.08 -11.50 -26.43
C GLU A 14 -1.99 -10.05 -26.03
N ARG A 15 -2.80 -9.21 -26.65
CA ARG A 15 -2.98 -7.79 -26.33
C ARG A 15 -4.45 -7.41 -26.31
N PHE A 16 -4.83 -6.59 -25.36
CA PHE A 16 -6.19 -6.07 -25.20
C PHE A 16 -6.15 -4.56 -24.97
N TYR A 17 -7.22 -3.89 -25.41
CA TYR A 17 -7.42 -2.45 -25.23
C TYR A 17 -8.72 -2.21 -24.47
N SER A 18 -8.72 -1.23 -23.57
CA SER A 18 -9.92 -0.84 -22.83
C SER A 18 -10.81 0.10 -23.66
N LYS A 19 -12.12 -0.03 -23.44
CA LYS A 19 -13.09 1.01 -23.79
C LYS A 19 -13.40 1.81 -22.54
N LEU A 20 -12.91 3.04 -22.47
CA LEU A 20 -12.98 3.88 -21.27
C LEU A 20 -14.16 4.86 -21.38
N SER A 21 -14.89 5.05 -20.27
CA SER A 21 -15.89 6.09 -20.14
C SER A 21 -15.26 7.41 -19.67
N ASN A 22 -15.96 8.53 -19.88
CA ASN A 22 -15.51 9.82 -19.37
C ASN A 22 -15.40 9.85 -17.83
N ASP A 23 -16.26 9.13 -17.13
CA ASP A 23 -16.24 9.04 -15.68
C ASP A 23 -15.02 8.27 -15.20
N THR A 24 -14.66 7.19 -15.90
CA THR A 24 -13.45 6.41 -15.63
C THR A 24 -12.20 7.28 -15.70
N LEU A 25 -12.06 8.06 -16.79
CA LEU A 25 -10.92 8.93 -17.01
C LEU A 25 -10.75 10.01 -15.92
N ARG A 26 -11.84 10.42 -15.28
CA ARG A 26 -11.82 11.49 -14.26
C ARG A 26 -11.64 11.00 -12.84
N MET A 27 -12.07 9.77 -12.52
CA MET A 27 -12.23 9.33 -11.14
C MET A 27 -11.33 8.17 -10.72
N PHE A 28 -10.73 7.44 -11.68
CA PHE A 28 -10.05 6.18 -11.37
C PHE A 28 -8.63 6.12 -11.91
N TYR A 29 -7.82 5.22 -11.35
CA TYR A 29 -6.77 4.59 -12.14
C TYR A 29 -7.45 3.71 -13.19
N TYR A 30 -7.00 3.77 -14.44
CA TYR A 30 -7.58 3.00 -15.51
C TYR A 30 -6.53 2.35 -16.41
N VAL A 31 -6.82 1.14 -16.83
CA VAL A 31 -6.02 0.40 -17.80
C VAL A 31 -6.37 0.90 -19.20
N THR A 32 -5.39 1.29 -19.97
CA THR A 32 -5.58 1.66 -21.39
C THR A 32 -5.39 0.45 -22.28
N SER A 33 -4.40 -0.38 -21.98
CA SER A 33 -4.15 -1.65 -22.64
C SER A 33 -3.36 -2.59 -21.72
N CYS A 34 -3.48 -3.88 -21.99
CA CYS A 34 -2.72 -4.90 -21.27
C CYS A 34 -2.43 -6.10 -22.17
N GLY A 35 -1.50 -6.95 -21.76
CA GLY A 35 -1.18 -8.13 -22.53
C GLY A 35 -0.34 -9.15 -21.79
N HIS A 36 -0.20 -10.31 -22.41
CA HIS A 36 0.70 -11.39 -22.02
C HIS A 36 1.59 -11.71 -23.21
N TYR A 37 2.87 -11.50 -23.04
CA TYR A 37 3.85 -11.65 -24.11
C TYR A 37 4.82 -12.77 -23.83
N PHE A 38 5.08 -13.55 -24.88
CA PHE A 38 6.16 -14.50 -25.01
C PHE A 38 7.15 -13.90 -25.99
N CYS A 39 8.38 -13.68 -25.55
CA CYS A 39 9.39 -12.98 -26.36
C CYS A 39 10.68 -13.78 -26.46
N GLU A 40 11.29 -13.72 -27.65
CA GLU A 40 12.59 -14.35 -27.93
C GLU A 40 13.68 -13.31 -28.10
N LYS A 41 14.91 -13.78 -28.27
CA LYS A 41 16.05 -12.93 -28.58
C LYS A 41 15.77 -11.95 -29.72
N GLY A 42 16.00 -10.67 -29.45
CA GLY A 42 15.77 -9.59 -30.40
C GLY A 42 14.49 -8.80 -30.14
N TYR A 43 13.64 -9.24 -29.20
CA TYR A 43 12.59 -8.39 -28.70
C TYR A 43 13.18 -7.20 -27.93
N ARG A 44 12.83 -6.01 -28.36
CA ARG A 44 13.23 -4.77 -27.69
C ARG A 44 12.27 -3.65 -27.97
N ILE A 45 12.05 -2.83 -26.97
CA ILE A 45 11.36 -1.56 -27.06
C ILE A 45 12.32 -0.46 -26.62
N GLU A 46 12.41 0.57 -27.43
CA GLU A 46 13.22 1.76 -27.17
C GLU A 46 12.45 2.97 -27.64
N ARG A 47 11.99 3.80 -26.73
CA ARG A 47 11.14 4.95 -27.04
C ARG A 47 11.03 5.95 -25.89
N SER A 48 10.37 7.08 -26.14
CA SER A 48 9.95 8.10 -25.18
C SER A 48 8.64 8.76 -25.66
N GLY A 49 8.06 9.62 -24.82
CA GLY A 49 6.93 10.47 -25.20
C GLY A 49 5.57 9.75 -25.27
N VAL A 50 5.45 8.58 -24.63
CA VAL A 50 4.16 7.89 -24.48
C VAL A 50 3.56 8.28 -23.14
N GLU A 51 2.46 9.02 -23.16
CA GLU A 51 1.78 9.52 -21.95
C GLU A 51 1.07 8.38 -21.19
N GLN A 52 1.81 7.40 -20.70
CA GLN A 52 1.31 6.25 -19.94
C GLN A 52 2.35 5.76 -18.95
N VAL A 53 1.89 5.14 -17.88
CA VAL A 53 2.73 4.34 -16.99
C VAL A 53 2.60 2.88 -17.41
N ILE A 54 3.72 2.16 -17.51
CA ILE A 54 3.72 0.71 -17.73
C ILE A 54 4.15 -0.01 -16.46
N LEU A 55 3.40 -1.05 -16.12
CA LEU A 55 3.74 -2.05 -15.13
C LEU A 55 3.93 -3.38 -15.85
N MET A 56 5.05 -4.07 -15.57
CA MET A 56 5.30 -5.42 -16.09
C MET A 56 5.60 -6.36 -14.94
N TYR A 57 5.09 -7.59 -15.03
CA TYR A 57 5.42 -8.70 -14.13
C TYR A 57 6.11 -9.79 -14.95
N ILE A 58 7.33 -10.15 -14.57
CA ILE A 58 8.10 -11.18 -15.26
C ILE A 58 7.64 -12.56 -14.77
N GLU A 59 7.01 -13.32 -15.66
CA GLU A 59 6.56 -14.68 -15.35
C GLU A 59 7.69 -15.69 -15.51
N LYS A 60 8.52 -15.56 -16.57
CA LYS A 60 9.71 -16.39 -16.81
C LYS A 60 10.78 -15.62 -17.56
N GLY A 61 12.03 -16.04 -17.39
CA GLY A 61 13.17 -15.45 -18.09
C GLY A 61 13.57 -14.10 -17.51
N ASN A 62 13.96 -13.18 -18.38
CA ASN A 62 14.47 -11.87 -17.93
C ASN A 62 14.27 -10.77 -18.98
N LEU A 63 14.21 -9.53 -18.50
CA LEU A 63 14.27 -8.31 -19.32
C LEU A 63 15.38 -7.40 -18.80
N THR A 64 16.23 -6.93 -19.71
CA THR A 64 17.14 -5.80 -19.45
C THR A 64 16.31 -4.51 -19.54
N VAL A 65 16.52 -3.61 -18.59
CA VAL A 65 15.80 -2.33 -18.47
C VAL A 65 16.82 -1.20 -18.35
N GLU A 66 16.68 -0.18 -19.20
CA GLU A 66 17.40 1.10 -19.06
C GLU A 66 16.37 2.22 -18.88
N TYR A 67 16.48 2.93 -17.80
CA TYR A 67 15.54 3.98 -17.43
C TYR A 67 16.17 4.94 -16.44
N ASP A 68 16.10 6.25 -16.73
CA ASP A 68 16.54 7.33 -15.84
C ASP A 68 17.95 7.11 -15.23
N GLY A 69 18.91 6.69 -16.08
CA GLY A 69 20.28 6.37 -15.67
C GLY A 69 20.48 5.01 -14.98
N HIS A 70 19.40 4.29 -14.71
CA HIS A 70 19.46 2.92 -14.20
C HIS A 70 19.63 1.92 -15.35
N HIS A 71 20.52 0.94 -15.15
CA HIS A 71 20.68 -0.22 -16.02
C HIS A 71 20.51 -1.48 -15.17
N GLN A 72 19.40 -2.18 -15.30
CA GLN A 72 19.03 -3.29 -14.44
C GLN A 72 18.49 -4.47 -15.25
N VAL A 73 18.54 -5.66 -14.66
CA VAL A 73 17.94 -6.88 -15.20
C VAL A 73 16.82 -7.32 -14.28
N ALA A 74 15.59 -7.28 -14.78
CA ALA A 74 14.44 -7.88 -14.14
C ALA A 74 14.40 -9.38 -14.47
N LYS A 75 14.19 -10.21 -13.44
CA LYS A 75 14.15 -11.67 -13.51
C LYS A 75 12.75 -12.17 -13.18
N GLU A 76 12.54 -13.48 -13.29
CA GLU A 76 11.31 -14.15 -12.87
C GLU A 76 10.86 -13.68 -11.47
N GLY A 77 9.61 -13.28 -11.37
CA GLY A 77 8.99 -12.72 -10.18
C GLY A 77 9.23 -11.23 -9.96
N ASP A 78 10.11 -10.57 -10.71
CA ASP A 78 10.34 -9.13 -10.59
C ASP A 78 9.23 -8.32 -11.27
N ILE A 79 9.10 -7.07 -10.82
CA ILE A 79 8.17 -6.10 -11.40
C ILE A 79 8.95 -4.93 -11.96
N ILE A 80 8.57 -4.47 -13.14
CA ILE A 80 9.07 -3.26 -13.77
C ILE A 80 7.97 -2.21 -13.73
N LEU A 81 8.32 -0.97 -13.37
CA LEU A 81 7.41 0.18 -13.39
C LEU A 81 8.13 1.36 -14.03
N LEU A 82 7.56 1.92 -15.11
CA LEU A 82 8.16 3.01 -15.87
C LEU A 82 7.11 4.09 -16.22
N ASP A 83 7.51 5.33 -16.11
CA ASP A 83 6.83 6.46 -16.73
C ASP A 83 7.30 6.58 -18.19
N CYS A 84 6.45 6.19 -19.12
CA CYS A 84 6.78 6.11 -20.53
C CYS A 84 6.85 7.48 -21.25
N THR A 85 6.60 8.58 -20.56
CA THR A 85 6.89 9.93 -21.09
C THR A 85 8.39 10.16 -21.22
N ARG A 86 9.20 9.51 -20.38
CA ARG A 86 10.66 9.55 -20.39
C ARG A 86 11.23 8.49 -21.31
N TYR A 87 12.52 8.67 -21.70
CA TYR A 87 13.24 7.63 -22.41
C TYR A 87 13.31 6.34 -21.60
N HIS A 88 12.99 5.23 -22.24
CA HIS A 88 13.05 3.91 -21.67
C HIS A 88 13.42 2.86 -22.73
N TYR A 89 14.20 1.90 -22.29
CA TYR A 89 14.51 0.70 -23.04
C TYR A 89 14.17 -0.52 -22.20
N TYR A 90 13.59 -1.53 -22.82
CA TYR A 90 13.55 -2.88 -22.28
C TYR A 90 13.59 -3.93 -23.41
N GLY A 91 14.28 -5.05 -23.14
CA GLY A 91 14.43 -6.11 -24.12
C GLY A 91 14.95 -7.39 -23.48
N THR A 92 14.78 -8.53 -24.17
CA THR A 92 15.32 -9.80 -23.70
C THR A 92 16.55 -10.23 -24.49
N PRO A 93 17.63 -10.68 -23.79
CA PRO A 93 18.79 -11.27 -24.47
C PRO A 93 18.51 -12.67 -25.03
N ASP A 94 17.54 -13.41 -24.44
CA ASP A 94 17.22 -14.77 -24.84
C ASP A 94 15.70 -15.00 -24.90
N TYR A 95 15.06 -15.21 -23.77
CA TYR A 95 13.64 -15.46 -23.64
C TYR A 95 13.06 -14.70 -22.46
N SER A 96 11.82 -14.20 -22.62
CA SER A 96 11.03 -13.65 -21.54
C SER A 96 9.53 -13.88 -21.76
N GLU A 97 8.86 -14.26 -20.69
CA GLU A 97 7.40 -14.32 -20.61
C GLU A 97 6.96 -13.32 -19.54
N PHE A 98 6.10 -12.37 -19.88
CA PHE A 98 5.68 -11.34 -18.96
C PHE A 98 4.27 -10.82 -19.24
N TYR A 99 3.60 -10.40 -18.16
CA TYR A 99 2.39 -9.60 -18.22
C TYR A 99 2.75 -8.13 -18.23
N TRP A 100 2.04 -7.34 -19.01
CA TRP A 100 2.20 -5.89 -19.04
C TRP A 100 0.85 -5.17 -19.00
N ILE A 101 0.81 -4.02 -18.34
CA ILE A 101 -0.37 -3.20 -18.13
C ILE A 101 0.04 -1.75 -18.35
N PHE A 102 -0.52 -1.10 -19.35
CA PHE A 102 -0.48 0.35 -19.48
C PHE A 102 -1.65 0.96 -18.73
N PHE A 103 -1.37 1.92 -17.88
CA PHE A 103 -2.38 2.59 -17.09
C PHE A 103 -2.09 4.07 -16.89
N GLN A 104 -3.13 4.82 -16.52
CA GLN A 104 -3.11 6.24 -16.20
C GLN A 104 -4.13 6.53 -15.11
N GLY A 105 -4.34 7.83 -14.86
CA GLY A 105 -5.36 8.36 -13.97
C GLY A 105 -4.83 8.76 -12.60
N LEU A 106 -5.59 9.60 -11.90
CA LEU A 106 -5.24 10.15 -10.60
C LEU A 106 -3.78 10.69 -10.60
N ASN A 107 -2.98 10.27 -9.65
CA ASN A 107 -1.57 10.65 -9.49
C ASN A 107 -0.60 9.53 -9.97
N SER A 108 -0.97 8.79 -11.01
CA SER A 108 -0.19 7.64 -11.49
C SER A 108 1.26 7.97 -11.84
N PHE A 109 1.49 9.11 -12.47
CA PHE A 109 2.84 9.56 -12.85
C PHE A 109 3.67 9.98 -11.63
N GLU A 110 3.08 10.79 -10.74
CA GLU A 110 3.76 11.23 -9.51
C GLU A 110 4.15 10.03 -8.63
N LEU A 111 3.23 9.07 -8.49
CA LEU A 111 3.47 7.87 -7.70
C LEU A 111 4.51 6.96 -8.36
N CYS A 112 4.45 6.78 -9.68
CA CYS A 112 5.47 6.04 -10.45
C CYS A 112 6.85 6.67 -10.24
N ASN A 113 6.98 7.99 -10.45
CA ASN A 113 8.24 8.71 -10.31
C ASN A 113 8.78 8.63 -8.88
N TYR A 114 7.93 8.79 -7.86
CA TYR A 114 8.32 8.62 -6.46
C TYR A 114 8.88 7.20 -6.18
N LEU A 115 8.18 6.17 -6.66
CA LEU A 115 8.58 4.77 -6.44
C LEU A 115 9.92 4.46 -7.11
N VAL A 116 10.09 4.90 -8.36
CA VAL A 116 11.32 4.67 -9.13
C VAL A 116 12.50 5.45 -8.56
N GLU A 117 12.30 6.68 -8.12
CA GLU A 117 13.35 7.47 -7.44
C GLU A 117 13.87 6.76 -6.17
N LYS A 118 13.00 6.10 -5.42
CA LYS A 118 13.38 5.42 -4.17
C LYS A 118 14.02 4.04 -4.37
N LYS A 119 13.66 3.31 -5.42
CA LYS A 119 14.05 1.89 -5.56
C LYS A 119 14.59 1.51 -6.94
N GLY A 120 14.61 2.44 -7.88
CA GLY A 120 14.84 2.13 -9.30
C GLY A 120 13.63 1.53 -9.99
N PRO A 121 13.72 1.26 -11.30
CA PRO A 121 12.60 0.79 -12.12
C PRO A 121 12.23 -0.69 -11.91
N VAL A 122 13.07 -1.48 -11.23
CA VAL A 122 12.87 -2.93 -11.00
C VAL A 122 12.64 -3.20 -9.52
N PHE A 123 11.48 -3.75 -9.19
CA PHE A 123 11.02 -3.97 -7.81
C PHE A 123 11.10 -5.45 -7.42
N ARG A 124 11.70 -5.70 -6.24
CA ARG A 124 11.78 -7.00 -5.58
C ARG A 124 11.20 -6.87 -4.17
N THR A 125 9.97 -7.31 -3.99
CA THR A 125 9.27 -7.21 -2.71
C THR A 125 8.67 -8.55 -2.30
N PRO A 126 8.39 -8.79 -1.00
CA PRO A 126 7.69 -10.01 -0.56
C PRO A 126 6.29 -10.18 -1.19
N ASN A 127 5.75 -9.11 -1.78
CA ASN A 127 4.42 -9.11 -2.39
C ASN A 127 4.43 -9.37 -3.90
N ASN A 128 5.58 -9.60 -4.54
CA ASN A 128 5.66 -9.76 -5.98
C ASN A 128 4.77 -10.88 -6.52
N SER A 129 4.69 -12.03 -5.80
CA SER A 129 3.79 -13.13 -6.18
C SER A 129 2.31 -12.73 -6.17
N LYS A 130 1.89 -11.88 -5.23
CA LYS A 130 0.51 -11.34 -5.19
C LYS A 130 0.25 -10.41 -6.38
N ILE A 131 1.23 -9.59 -6.75
CA ILE A 131 1.14 -8.71 -7.91
C ILE A 131 1.01 -9.53 -9.19
N GLY A 132 1.77 -10.62 -9.33
CA GLY A 132 1.61 -11.56 -10.45
C GLY A 132 0.20 -12.15 -10.54
N VAL A 133 -0.40 -12.54 -9.40
CA VAL A 133 -1.81 -12.97 -9.35
C VAL A 133 -2.75 -11.87 -9.84
N PHE A 134 -2.54 -10.63 -9.42
CA PHE A 134 -3.36 -9.50 -9.87
C PHE A 134 -3.22 -9.23 -11.38
N CYS A 135 -2.01 -9.31 -11.94
CA CYS A 135 -1.78 -9.17 -13.37
C CYS A 135 -2.52 -10.25 -14.17
N ARG A 136 -2.39 -11.52 -13.77
CA ARG A 136 -3.10 -12.64 -14.41
C ARG A 136 -4.63 -12.50 -14.30
N HIS A 137 -5.12 -12.13 -13.11
CA HIS A 137 -6.56 -11.91 -12.91
C HIS A 137 -7.09 -10.77 -13.79
N MET A 138 -6.38 -9.66 -13.84
CA MET A 138 -6.77 -8.52 -14.68
C MET A 138 -6.84 -8.92 -16.17
N LEU A 139 -5.81 -9.60 -16.66
CA LEU A 139 -5.79 -10.06 -18.06
C LEU A 139 -6.93 -11.04 -18.36
N SER A 140 -7.26 -11.96 -17.46
CA SER A 140 -8.34 -12.93 -17.64
C SER A 140 -9.70 -12.27 -17.87
N LYS A 141 -9.96 -11.12 -17.24
CA LYS A 141 -11.19 -10.34 -17.46
C LYS A 141 -11.28 -9.79 -18.89
N PHE A 142 -10.17 -9.33 -19.43
CA PHE A 142 -10.10 -8.86 -20.82
C PHE A 142 -10.26 -10.01 -21.83
N SER A 143 -9.70 -11.18 -21.55
CA SER A 143 -9.75 -12.33 -22.47
C SER A 143 -11.14 -12.98 -22.52
N THR A 144 -11.89 -12.97 -21.43
CA THR A 144 -13.23 -13.61 -21.34
C THR A 144 -14.39 -12.70 -21.79
N ASN A 145 -14.10 -11.49 -22.27
CA ASN A 145 -15.10 -10.50 -22.67
C ASN A 145 -16.17 -10.21 -21.57
N GLN A 146 -15.80 -10.40 -20.31
CA GLN A 146 -16.66 -10.06 -19.18
C GLN A 146 -16.74 -8.54 -19.04
N PRO A 147 -17.85 -7.99 -18.50
CA PRO A 147 -17.95 -6.56 -18.28
C PRO A 147 -16.82 -6.12 -17.33
N LEU A 148 -16.02 -5.19 -17.83
CA LEU A 148 -14.93 -4.60 -17.06
C LEU A 148 -15.54 -3.61 -16.08
N ILE A 149 -15.31 -3.84 -14.80
CA ILE A 149 -15.72 -2.91 -13.74
C ILE A 149 -14.54 -1.99 -13.45
N ASP A 150 -14.62 -0.75 -13.93
CA ASP A 150 -13.53 0.23 -13.84
C ASP A 150 -13.05 0.45 -12.41
N SER A 151 -13.96 0.46 -11.43
CA SER A 151 -13.62 0.56 -10.01
C SER A 151 -12.84 -0.65 -9.48
N GLU A 152 -13.10 -1.87 -10.00
CA GLU A 152 -12.33 -3.06 -9.63
C GLU A 152 -10.90 -2.97 -10.16
N HIS A 153 -10.72 -2.57 -11.41
CA HIS A 153 -9.39 -2.35 -11.99
C HIS A 153 -8.62 -1.26 -11.26
N SER A 154 -9.28 -0.15 -10.94
CA SER A 154 -8.69 0.92 -10.16
C SER A 154 -8.22 0.44 -8.78
N ARG A 155 -9.04 -0.34 -8.09
CA ARG A 155 -8.70 -0.93 -6.80
C ARG A 155 -7.50 -1.87 -6.90
N ILE A 156 -7.44 -2.71 -7.94
CA ILE A 156 -6.32 -3.62 -8.17
C ILE A 156 -5.03 -2.83 -8.45
N LEU A 157 -5.07 -1.85 -9.36
CA LEU A 157 -3.92 -0.98 -9.66
C LEU A 157 -3.42 -0.25 -8.41
N HIS A 158 -4.34 0.34 -7.64
CA HIS A 158 -3.98 1.00 -6.38
C HIS A 158 -3.33 0.02 -5.40
N SER A 159 -3.87 -1.20 -5.25
CA SER A 159 -3.29 -2.23 -4.40
C SER A 159 -1.88 -2.62 -4.84
N ILE A 160 -1.65 -2.76 -6.15
CA ILE A 160 -0.32 -3.05 -6.70
C ILE A 160 0.66 -1.92 -6.33
N LEU A 161 0.29 -0.67 -6.59
CA LEU A 161 1.12 0.50 -6.28
C LEU A 161 1.43 0.57 -4.77
N CYS A 162 0.46 0.29 -3.90
CA CYS A 162 0.69 0.18 -2.45
C CYS A 162 1.67 -0.94 -2.08
N TYR A 163 1.64 -2.10 -2.76
CA TYR A 163 2.62 -3.17 -2.52
C TYR A 163 4.04 -2.82 -2.98
N LEU A 164 4.16 -1.95 -3.98
CA LEU A 164 5.46 -1.45 -4.46
C LEU A 164 6.00 -0.33 -3.58
N MET A 165 5.12 0.34 -2.82
CA MET A 165 5.59 1.35 -1.87
C MET A 165 6.77 0.77 -1.08
N PRO A 166 7.83 1.56 -0.89
CA PRO A 166 8.78 1.17 0.09
C PRO A 166 7.92 0.76 1.29
N ASN A 167 8.03 -0.52 1.74
CA ASN A 167 7.90 -0.72 3.14
C ASN A 167 9.00 0.19 3.70
N THR A 168 8.69 1.48 3.82
CA THR A 168 9.07 2.11 5.02
C THR A 168 8.32 1.25 6.02
N PRO A 169 8.97 0.32 6.71
CA PRO A 169 8.60 0.27 8.05
C PRO A 169 8.65 1.74 8.41
N THR A 170 7.80 2.19 9.19
CA THR A 170 8.16 2.98 10.33
C THR A 170 9.20 2.21 11.19
N SER A 171 10.21 1.63 10.55
CA SER A 171 11.54 1.27 10.98
C SER A 171 12.49 2.16 10.16
N SER A 172 12.35 3.50 10.29
CA SER A 172 13.42 4.16 11.03
C SER A 172 13.87 3.13 12.07
N THR A 173 15.11 2.67 12.04
CA THR A 173 15.70 2.05 13.20
C THR A 173 15.14 2.83 14.39
N GLU A 174 14.85 2.19 15.53
CA GLU A 174 14.31 2.92 16.71
C GLU A 174 15.08 4.21 16.94
N GLU A 175 16.33 4.29 16.48
CA GLU A 175 17.25 5.41 16.48
C GLU A 175 16.88 6.57 15.52
N ASP A 176 16.20 6.32 14.40
CA ASP A 176 15.80 7.36 13.41
C ASP A 176 14.42 7.98 13.69
N LEU A 177 13.62 7.36 14.59
CA LEU A 177 12.35 7.90 15.01
C LEU A 177 12.53 9.04 16.00
N SER A 178 11.75 10.12 15.84
CA SER A 178 11.70 11.13 16.91
C SER A 178 11.32 10.46 18.24
N PRO A 179 11.82 10.96 19.37
CA PRO A 179 11.46 10.41 20.67
C PRO A 179 9.95 10.36 20.91
N ALA A 180 9.19 11.29 20.35
CA ALA A 180 7.74 11.29 20.41
C ALA A 180 7.12 10.11 19.63
N ARG A 181 7.66 9.76 18.45
CA ARG A 181 7.21 8.58 17.68
C ARG A 181 7.60 7.26 18.32
N ARG A 182 8.79 7.16 18.90
CA ARG A 182 9.18 5.99 19.70
C ARG A 182 8.23 5.79 20.88
N ALA A 183 7.85 6.88 21.56
CA ALA A 183 6.88 6.81 22.64
C ALA A 183 5.49 6.37 22.15
N VAL A 184 5.05 6.76 20.95
CA VAL A 184 3.80 6.26 20.33
C VAL A 184 3.86 4.75 20.12
N GLN A 185 4.96 4.22 19.58
CA GLN A 185 5.13 2.77 19.40
C GLN A 185 5.07 2.02 20.74
N TYR A 186 5.72 2.56 21.76
CA TYR A 186 5.68 1.99 23.10
C TYR A 186 4.26 1.98 23.68
N ILE A 187 3.53 3.09 23.57
CA ILE A 187 2.11 3.18 23.97
C ILE A 187 1.26 2.13 23.25
N GLN A 188 1.43 1.97 21.94
CA GLN A 188 0.67 1.01 21.15
C GLN A 188 0.96 -0.45 21.53
N ALA A 189 2.21 -0.77 21.80
CA ALA A 189 2.63 -2.12 22.23
C ALA A 189 2.12 -2.49 23.64
N HIS A 190 1.90 -1.49 24.51
CA HIS A 190 1.55 -1.69 25.92
C HIS A 190 0.18 -1.09 26.28
N LEU A 191 -0.74 -1.03 25.29
CA LEU A 191 -2.04 -0.34 25.42
C LEU A 191 -2.90 -0.91 26.57
N SER A 192 -2.85 -2.23 26.76
CA SER A 192 -3.61 -2.96 27.79
C SER A 192 -2.96 -2.93 29.18
N GLU A 193 -1.76 -2.39 29.29
CA GLU A 193 -1.02 -2.36 30.55
C GLU A 193 -1.26 -1.06 31.33
N PRO A 194 -1.03 -1.05 32.68
CA PRO A 194 -1.14 0.16 33.48
C PRO A 194 0.03 1.10 33.22
N LEU A 195 0.04 1.79 32.08
CA LEU A 195 1.08 2.74 31.70
C LEU A 195 0.97 4.07 32.44
N GLN A 196 2.11 4.54 32.95
CA GLN A 196 2.29 5.89 33.49
C GLN A 196 3.19 6.73 32.58
N LEU A 197 3.06 8.04 32.63
CA LEU A 197 3.89 8.95 31.83
C LEU A 197 5.39 8.73 32.05
N LYS A 198 5.79 8.39 33.30
CA LYS A 198 7.18 8.10 33.64
C LYS A 198 7.75 6.88 32.91
N ASP A 199 6.91 5.85 32.69
CA ASP A 199 7.33 4.61 32.03
C ASP A 199 7.61 4.89 30.53
N ILE A 200 6.73 5.67 29.91
CA ILE A 200 6.89 6.11 28.52
C ILE A 200 8.13 7.00 28.37
N ALA A 201 8.33 7.94 29.29
CA ALA A 201 9.48 8.85 29.27
C ALA A 201 10.80 8.12 29.46
N GLN A 202 10.83 7.13 30.37
CA GLN A 202 12.00 6.28 30.63
C GLN A 202 12.36 5.44 29.39
N TYR A 203 11.37 4.88 28.68
CA TYR A 203 11.61 4.09 27.47
C TYR A 203 12.33 4.89 26.38
N VAL A 204 12.03 6.17 26.26
CA VAL A 204 12.64 7.04 25.24
C VAL A 204 13.85 7.82 25.73
N ASP A 205 14.31 7.60 26.97
CA ASP A 205 15.45 8.28 27.64
C ASP A 205 15.27 9.80 27.80
N TYR A 206 14.02 10.25 28.08
CA TYR A 206 13.70 11.66 28.31
C TYR A 206 12.99 11.88 29.65
N SER A 207 13.06 13.11 30.15
CA SER A 207 12.23 13.49 31.28
C SER A 207 10.75 13.61 30.87
N PRO A 208 9.79 13.32 31.78
CA PRO A 208 8.36 13.48 31.50
C PRO A 208 7.99 14.85 30.95
N ALA A 209 8.56 15.91 31.49
CA ALA A 209 8.31 17.29 31.03
C ALA A 209 8.84 17.55 29.61
N HIS A 210 9.96 16.94 29.23
CA HIS A 210 10.50 17.05 27.89
C HIS A 210 9.65 16.26 26.88
N LEU A 211 9.26 15.03 27.25
CA LEU A 211 8.38 14.21 26.42
C LEU A 211 7.04 14.91 26.13
N ILE A 212 6.42 15.54 27.14
CA ILE A 212 5.19 16.33 26.93
C ILE A 212 5.39 17.42 25.86
N ARG A 213 6.51 18.17 25.94
CA ARG A 213 6.80 19.21 24.95
C ARG A 213 7.01 18.67 23.54
N LEU A 214 7.68 17.53 23.38
CA LEU A 214 7.88 16.87 22.11
C LEU A 214 6.55 16.38 21.53
N PHE A 215 5.70 15.76 22.35
CA PHE A 215 4.36 15.32 21.94
C PHE A 215 3.47 16.50 21.52
N GLN A 216 3.47 17.57 22.32
CA GLN A 216 2.70 18.76 21.99
C GLN A 216 3.13 19.37 20.66
N LYS A 217 4.45 19.36 20.36
CA LYS A 217 4.98 19.88 19.10
C LYS A 217 4.59 19.01 17.90
N GLU A 218 4.60 17.67 18.04
CA GLU A 218 4.45 16.74 16.91
C GLU A 218 2.99 16.25 16.75
N PHE A 219 2.28 16.02 17.87
CA PHE A 219 0.93 15.44 17.88
C PHE A 219 -0.15 16.38 18.42
N HIS A 220 0.20 17.58 18.84
CA HIS A 220 -0.71 18.60 19.43
C HIS A 220 -1.49 18.11 20.65
N CYS A 221 -1.03 17.08 21.35
CA CYS A 221 -1.62 16.55 22.58
C CYS A 221 -0.52 16.06 23.53
N SER A 222 -0.86 15.71 24.76
CA SER A 222 0.05 15.06 25.68
C SER A 222 0.16 13.54 25.42
N PRO A 223 1.24 12.85 25.84
CA PRO A 223 1.35 11.39 25.76
C PRO A 223 0.20 10.66 26.43
N TYR A 224 -0.28 11.18 27.56
CA TYR A 224 -1.40 10.59 28.28
C TYR A 224 -2.74 10.76 27.55
N GLU A 225 -3.01 11.92 27.00
CA GLU A 225 -4.19 12.16 26.14
C GLU A 225 -4.19 11.24 24.92
N TYR A 226 -3.02 11.02 24.32
CA TYR A 226 -2.85 10.08 23.22
C TYR A 226 -3.17 8.64 23.65
N LEU A 227 -2.61 8.18 24.78
CA LEU A 227 -2.91 6.86 25.35
C LEU A 227 -4.41 6.67 25.58
N ILE A 228 -5.07 7.65 26.20
CA ILE A 228 -6.52 7.57 26.48
C ILE A 228 -7.31 7.55 25.17
N ALA A 229 -6.95 8.35 24.16
CA ALA A 229 -7.62 8.33 22.86
C ALA A 229 -7.52 6.93 22.21
N MET A 230 -6.33 6.33 22.18
CA MET A 230 -6.12 4.98 21.64
C MET A 230 -6.92 3.91 22.39
N ARG A 231 -7.00 3.99 23.72
CA ARG A 231 -7.82 3.10 24.55
C ARG A 231 -9.31 3.23 24.25
N MET A 232 -9.79 4.46 24.06
CA MET A 232 -11.20 4.70 23.70
C MET A 232 -11.54 4.18 22.31
N ASP A 233 -10.65 4.33 21.35
CA ASP A 233 -10.88 3.81 19.99
C ASP A 233 -10.86 2.28 19.97
N HIS A 234 -9.95 1.64 20.70
CA HIS A 234 -9.96 0.19 20.88
C HIS A 234 -11.23 -0.29 21.60
N ALA A 235 -11.67 0.43 22.65
CA ALA A 235 -12.92 0.11 23.35
C ALA A 235 -14.14 0.20 22.42
N LYS A 236 -14.26 1.24 21.60
CA LYS A 236 -15.33 1.37 20.60
C LYS A 236 -15.35 0.19 19.65
N TYR A 237 -14.17 -0.21 19.16
CA TYR A 237 -14.02 -1.37 18.28
C TYR A 237 -14.54 -2.64 18.97
N LEU A 238 -14.06 -2.96 20.18
CA LEU A 238 -14.49 -4.14 20.92
C LEU A 238 -16.00 -4.13 21.26
N LEU A 239 -16.54 -2.96 21.62
CA LEU A 239 -17.98 -2.80 21.89
C LEU A 239 -18.84 -3.11 20.68
N LYS A 240 -18.36 -2.82 19.46
CA LYS A 240 -19.10 -3.01 18.21
C LYS A 240 -18.87 -4.37 17.57
N THR A 241 -17.71 -4.99 17.78
CA THR A 241 -17.33 -6.21 17.08
C THR A 241 -17.41 -7.47 17.94
N THR A 242 -17.62 -7.31 19.27
CA THR A 242 -17.65 -8.43 20.21
C THR A 242 -18.84 -8.37 21.17
N SER A 243 -19.16 -9.51 21.76
CA SER A 243 -20.13 -9.64 22.87
C SER A 243 -19.47 -9.64 24.25
N LEU A 244 -18.19 -9.27 24.35
CA LEU A 244 -17.45 -9.28 25.61
C LEU A 244 -18.16 -8.44 26.70
N PRO A 245 -18.19 -8.91 27.98
CA PRO A 245 -18.68 -8.09 29.09
C PRO A 245 -17.91 -6.76 29.19
N ILE A 246 -18.59 -5.70 29.63
CA ILE A 246 -17.95 -4.38 29.78
C ILE A 246 -16.70 -4.46 30.70
N LYS A 247 -16.77 -5.28 31.75
CA LYS A 247 -15.62 -5.54 32.62
C LYS A 247 -14.42 -6.10 31.87
N SER A 248 -14.65 -7.04 30.95
CA SER A 248 -13.57 -7.64 30.15
C SER A 248 -12.98 -6.63 29.18
N ILE A 249 -13.82 -5.80 28.55
CA ILE A 249 -13.34 -4.71 27.69
C ILE A 249 -12.52 -3.70 28.48
N ALA A 250 -12.95 -3.34 29.70
CA ALA A 250 -12.22 -2.44 30.55
C ALA A 250 -10.77 -2.94 30.81
N LEU A 251 -10.62 -4.22 31.12
CA LEU A 251 -9.31 -4.84 31.35
C LEU A 251 -8.49 -4.88 30.05
N GLU A 252 -9.09 -5.28 28.95
CA GLU A 252 -8.44 -5.38 27.62
C GLU A 252 -7.88 -4.03 27.15
N VAL A 253 -8.56 -2.94 27.46
CA VAL A 253 -8.10 -1.58 27.10
C VAL A 253 -7.31 -0.89 28.21
N GLY A 254 -6.81 -1.65 29.19
CA GLY A 254 -5.87 -1.17 30.20
C GLY A 254 -6.46 -0.41 31.39
N TYR A 255 -7.76 -0.60 31.67
CA TYR A 255 -8.39 -0.09 32.92
C TYR A 255 -8.48 -1.20 33.96
N GLN A 256 -8.14 -0.88 35.20
CA GLN A 256 -8.18 -1.85 36.30
C GLN A 256 -9.58 -2.16 36.82
N THR A 257 -10.53 -1.27 36.58
CA THR A 257 -11.91 -1.42 37.04
C THR A 257 -12.93 -1.03 35.97
N GLU A 258 -14.08 -1.72 35.95
CA GLU A 258 -15.21 -1.41 35.08
C GLU A 258 -15.73 0.02 35.29
N SER A 259 -15.81 0.47 36.55
CA SER A 259 -16.28 1.81 36.88
C SER A 259 -15.34 2.91 36.37
N GLY A 260 -14.01 2.73 36.54
CA GLY A 260 -13.01 3.66 36.01
C GLY A 260 -13.08 3.78 34.49
N PHE A 261 -13.22 2.66 33.81
CA PHE A 261 -13.43 2.63 32.35
C PHE A 261 -14.73 3.32 31.95
N THR A 262 -15.87 2.96 32.61
CA THR A 262 -17.19 3.48 32.26
C THR A 262 -17.24 5.00 32.41
N ASN A 263 -16.64 5.53 33.48
CA ASN A 263 -16.57 6.98 33.70
C ASN A 263 -15.73 7.67 32.62
N ALA A 264 -14.51 7.18 32.37
CA ALA A 264 -13.63 7.75 31.33
C ALA A 264 -14.24 7.67 29.93
N PHE A 265 -14.90 6.56 29.60
CA PHE A 265 -15.58 6.39 28.32
C PHE A 265 -16.76 7.36 28.19
N SER A 266 -17.62 7.45 29.21
CA SER A 266 -18.80 8.33 29.20
C SER A 266 -18.41 9.82 29.15
N GLU A 267 -17.37 10.22 29.88
CA GLU A 267 -16.86 11.58 29.83
C GLU A 267 -16.35 11.96 28.43
N ARG A 268 -15.68 11.04 27.75
CA ARG A 268 -15.02 11.32 26.47
C ARG A 268 -15.94 11.12 25.24
N ILE A 269 -16.86 10.17 25.30
CA ILE A 269 -17.73 9.78 24.19
C ILE A 269 -19.15 10.38 24.34
N GLY A 270 -19.49 10.84 25.55
CA GLY A 270 -20.80 11.45 25.85
C GLY A 270 -21.89 10.46 26.24
N ILE A 271 -21.68 9.15 26.07
CA ILE A 271 -22.64 8.09 26.43
C ILE A 271 -21.94 6.90 27.06
N ALA A 272 -22.69 6.11 27.86
CA ALA A 272 -22.12 4.94 28.53
C ALA A 272 -21.74 3.82 27.54
N PRO A 273 -20.73 2.96 27.87
CA PRO A 273 -20.29 1.87 26.99
C PRO A 273 -21.41 0.93 26.56
N ARG A 274 -22.39 0.61 27.45
CA ARG A 274 -23.54 -0.23 27.12
C ARG A 274 -24.43 0.43 26.07
N GLN A 275 -24.72 1.70 26.24
CA GLN A 275 -25.51 2.47 25.28
C GLN A 275 -24.79 2.58 23.92
N PHE A 276 -23.46 2.80 23.94
CA PHE A 276 -22.66 2.83 22.72
C PHE A 276 -22.72 1.50 21.96
N ARG A 277 -22.70 0.35 22.65
CA ARG A 277 -22.84 -0.98 22.06
C ARG A 277 -24.15 -1.14 21.29
N GLU A 278 -25.24 -0.62 21.83
CA GLU A 278 -26.61 -0.76 21.29
C GLU A 278 -26.88 0.19 20.10
N LEU A 279 -26.06 1.23 19.90
CA LEU A 279 -26.23 2.09 18.73
C LEU A 279 -26.10 1.28 17.43
N PRO A 280 -26.94 1.51 16.41
CA PRO A 280 -26.76 0.89 15.10
C PRO A 280 -25.38 1.26 14.53
N LEU A 281 -24.76 0.32 13.81
CA LEU A 281 -23.62 0.63 12.94
C LEU A 281 -24.16 1.51 11.83
N GLY A 282 -23.69 2.76 11.74
CA GLY A 282 -24.05 3.70 10.69
C GLY A 282 -23.50 3.29 9.33
#